data_d4ff900c8777e099a3fca1aa11599825
#
_entry.id   d4ff900c8777e099a3fca1aa11599825
#
_cell.length_a   1.000
_cell.length_b   1.000
_cell.length_c   1.000
_cell.angle_alpha   90.00
_cell.angle_beta   90.00
_cell.angle_gamma   90.00
#
_symmetry.space_group_name_H-M   'P 1'
#
loop_
_entity.id
_entity.type
_entity.pdbx_description
1 polymer ?
#
loop_
_entity_poly.entity_id
_entity_poly.type
_entity_poly.pdbx_seq_one_letter_code
_entity_poly.pdbx_strand_id
1 'polypeptide(L)'
;MTPAIRFKLSLMMFLEFFIWGAWFVTLGTYLLKNLNTTGTQVGAAFLTQSIGAIVAPFIIGLIADRFFSAQKILGVLHLAGAALLWLAANAANFSAFYPYILSYMILYMPTLALVNSISFRQMQNPQKEFATIRVLGTLGWIIAGLTIGWLNWEQSGNLGLTFRMAAGASALLGVFSFTLPPTPPIKKEGKSTVGELLGLEAIGLLKNRSYLIFFLASVAICVPLSFYYGFTNPFLNEAGMQSAAGVQSLGQVSEVLFMLLIPVFFIRLGVKKMLAIGMAAWAIRYLFFAYGDGHSAYWMLIAGIVMHGICYDFFFVTGQIYTDNLAGEQSKSAAQGFITLATYGVGMLIGSLLSGQIVDAHKTTGDLHDWRTIWLIPAGIAAAVLAVFLLLFKDQNAPAVSSTEELTFAEAQARLEV
;
A
#
# COMPACT_ATOMS: atom_id res chain seq x y z
N MET A 1 -7.59 -20.26 -18.19
CA MET A 1 -8.76 -19.63 -17.49
C MET A 1 -9.83 -19.25 -18.51
N THR A 2 -11.16 -19.46 -18.20
CA THR A 2 -12.25 -19.05 -19.10
C THR A 2 -12.47 -17.53 -19.07
N PRO A 3 -12.98 -16.89 -20.16
CA PRO A 3 -13.27 -15.47 -20.17
C PRO A 3 -14.20 -15.00 -19.05
N ALA A 4 -15.19 -15.81 -18.70
CA ALA A 4 -16.13 -15.50 -17.61
C ALA A 4 -15.43 -15.47 -16.24
N ILE A 5 -14.54 -16.41 -15.96
CA ILE A 5 -13.76 -16.42 -14.71
C ILE A 5 -12.81 -15.23 -14.69
N ARG A 6 -12.13 -14.94 -15.80
CA ARG A 6 -11.24 -13.78 -15.90
C ARG A 6 -11.97 -12.47 -15.62
N PHE A 7 -13.16 -12.28 -16.19
CA PHE A 7 -13.99 -11.11 -15.90
C PHE A 7 -14.35 -11.00 -14.41
N LYS A 8 -14.79 -12.12 -13.80
CA LYS A 8 -15.15 -12.13 -12.37
C LYS A 8 -13.97 -11.75 -11.47
N LEU A 9 -12.79 -12.31 -11.74
CA LEU A 9 -11.57 -12.00 -10.95
C LEU A 9 -11.10 -10.57 -11.19
N SER A 10 -11.20 -10.06 -12.41
CA SER A 10 -10.87 -8.68 -12.75
C SER A 10 -11.79 -7.69 -12.05
N LEU A 11 -13.10 -7.95 -12.04
CA LEU A 11 -14.07 -7.11 -11.34
C LEU A 11 -13.88 -7.16 -9.82
N MET A 12 -13.63 -8.34 -9.25
CA MET A 12 -13.28 -8.51 -7.84
C MET A 12 -12.06 -7.66 -7.48
N MET A 13 -10.98 -7.74 -8.25
CA MET A 13 -9.74 -7.01 -8.00
C MET A 13 -9.94 -5.49 -8.15
N PHE A 14 -10.71 -5.08 -9.15
CA PHE A 14 -11.09 -3.68 -9.35
C PHE A 14 -11.85 -3.13 -8.14
N LEU A 15 -12.91 -3.80 -7.71
CA LEU A 15 -13.74 -3.36 -6.59
C LEU A 15 -12.94 -3.35 -5.28
N GLU A 16 -12.10 -4.34 -5.02
CA GLU A 16 -11.25 -4.42 -3.83
C GLU A 16 -10.44 -3.13 -3.64
N PHE A 17 -9.71 -2.71 -4.66
CA PHE A 17 -8.85 -1.53 -4.58
C PHE A 17 -9.60 -0.21 -4.80
N PHE A 18 -10.74 -0.23 -5.50
CA PHE A 18 -11.64 0.92 -5.56
C PHE A 18 -12.17 1.27 -4.17
N ILE A 19 -12.60 0.27 -3.39
CA ILE A 19 -13.08 0.47 -2.02
C ILE A 19 -12.01 1.16 -1.17
N TRP A 20 -10.77 0.71 -1.26
CA TRP A 20 -9.68 1.28 -0.47
C TRP A 20 -9.34 2.70 -0.93
N GLY A 21 -9.15 2.89 -2.25
CA GLY A 21 -8.88 4.21 -2.84
C GLY A 21 -9.99 5.24 -2.62
N ALA A 22 -11.24 4.77 -2.45
CA ALA A 22 -12.40 5.63 -2.31
C ALA A 22 -12.40 6.51 -1.05
N TRP A 23 -11.70 6.14 0.00
CA TRP A 23 -11.68 6.89 1.27
C TRP A 23 -10.27 7.13 1.83
N PHE A 24 -9.32 6.21 1.60
CA PHE A 24 -8.02 6.20 2.25
C PHE A 24 -7.19 7.43 1.92
N VAL A 25 -7.18 7.86 0.65
CA VAL A 25 -6.41 9.03 0.20
C VAL A 25 -6.89 10.31 0.89
N THR A 26 -8.19 10.47 1.07
CA THR A 26 -8.80 11.67 1.63
C THR A 26 -9.06 11.59 3.15
N LEU A 27 -8.71 10.47 3.78
CA LEU A 27 -8.96 10.24 5.20
C LEU A 27 -8.38 11.37 6.08
N GLY A 28 -7.13 11.78 5.84
CA GLY A 28 -6.48 12.84 6.61
C GLY A 28 -7.26 14.16 6.52
N THR A 29 -7.65 14.56 5.32
CA THR A 29 -8.44 15.79 5.09
C THR A 29 -9.84 15.68 5.72
N TYR A 30 -10.50 14.52 5.59
CA TYR A 30 -11.78 14.27 6.25
C TYR A 30 -11.68 14.44 7.77
N LEU A 31 -10.69 13.85 8.40
CA LEU A 31 -10.49 13.93 9.84
C LEU A 31 -10.23 15.37 10.28
N LEU A 32 -9.28 16.06 9.65
CA LEU A 32 -8.92 17.42 10.02
C LEU A 32 -10.06 18.41 9.78
N LYS A 33 -10.73 18.35 8.60
CA LYS A 33 -11.73 19.36 8.21
C LYS A 33 -13.17 19.02 8.62
N ASN A 34 -13.56 17.73 8.56
CA ASN A 34 -14.95 17.35 8.83
C ASN A 34 -15.17 16.94 10.30
N LEU A 35 -14.18 16.30 10.92
CA LEU A 35 -14.27 15.88 12.33
C LEU A 35 -13.45 16.77 13.29
N ASN A 36 -12.79 17.81 12.78
CA ASN A 36 -11.96 18.76 13.56
C ASN A 36 -10.97 18.04 14.50
N THR A 37 -10.26 17.05 13.96
CA THR A 37 -9.32 16.23 14.71
C THR A 37 -7.93 16.87 14.78
N THR A 38 -7.09 16.35 15.68
CA THR A 38 -5.67 16.68 15.74
C THR A 38 -4.88 15.79 14.76
N GLY A 39 -3.64 16.18 14.41
CA GLY A 39 -2.72 15.37 13.64
C GLY A 39 -2.42 14.03 14.31
N THR A 40 -2.33 14.00 15.65
CA THR A 40 -2.17 12.76 16.44
C THR A 40 -3.37 11.81 16.22
N GLN A 41 -4.59 12.34 16.15
CA GLN A 41 -5.78 11.54 15.86
C GLN A 41 -5.78 11.04 14.41
N VAL A 42 -5.30 11.84 13.46
CA VAL A 42 -5.07 11.38 12.08
C VAL A 42 -4.08 10.23 12.07
N GLY A 43 -2.94 10.37 12.73
CA GLY A 43 -1.96 9.28 12.89
C GLY A 43 -2.57 8.02 13.50
N ALA A 44 -3.37 8.15 14.54
CA ALA A 44 -4.09 7.03 15.15
C ALA A 44 -5.06 6.34 14.18
N ALA A 45 -5.73 7.09 13.31
CA ALA A 45 -6.61 6.50 12.30
C ALA A 45 -5.81 5.70 11.24
N PHE A 46 -4.66 6.20 10.77
CA PHE A 46 -3.79 5.45 9.86
C PHE A 46 -3.10 4.25 10.53
N LEU A 47 -2.85 4.31 11.84
CA LEU A 47 -2.36 3.18 12.64
C LEU A 47 -3.29 1.96 12.54
N THR A 48 -4.58 2.14 12.36
CA THR A 48 -5.55 1.03 12.23
C THR A 48 -5.21 0.07 11.09
N GLN A 49 -4.58 0.57 10.01
CA GLN A 49 -4.06 -0.25 8.92
C GLN A 49 -2.98 -1.21 9.42
N SER A 50 -2.04 -0.72 10.22
CA SER A 50 -0.96 -1.55 10.79
C SER A 50 -1.53 -2.63 11.72
N ILE A 51 -2.50 -2.27 12.56
CA ILE A 51 -3.18 -3.24 13.44
C ILE A 51 -3.88 -4.30 12.59
N GLY A 52 -4.62 -3.89 11.57
CA GLY A 52 -5.27 -4.80 10.63
C GLY A 52 -4.28 -5.73 9.93
N ALA A 53 -3.15 -5.21 9.46
CA ALA A 53 -2.10 -5.98 8.79
C ALA A 53 -1.44 -7.01 9.74
N ILE A 54 -1.25 -6.68 11.01
CA ILE A 54 -0.72 -7.62 12.02
C ILE A 54 -1.74 -8.71 12.34
N VAL A 55 -3.02 -8.38 12.39
CA VAL A 55 -4.11 -9.32 12.72
C VAL A 55 -4.52 -10.20 11.53
N ALA A 56 -4.37 -9.71 10.30
CA ALA A 56 -4.81 -10.38 9.08
C ALA A 56 -4.33 -11.85 8.93
N PRO A 57 -3.04 -12.20 9.17
CA PRO A 57 -2.58 -13.58 9.06
C PRO A 57 -3.31 -14.56 9.99
N PHE A 58 -3.73 -14.10 11.17
CA PHE A 58 -4.47 -14.92 12.13
C PHE A 58 -5.88 -15.21 11.62
N ILE A 59 -6.56 -14.22 11.04
CA ILE A 59 -7.89 -14.41 10.46
C ILE A 59 -7.81 -15.39 9.28
N ILE A 60 -6.84 -15.21 8.39
CA ILE A 60 -6.64 -16.09 7.23
C ILE A 60 -6.27 -17.51 7.69
N GLY A 61 -5.19 -17.66 8.46
CA GLY A 61 -4.66 -18.97 8.82
C GLY A 61 -5.56 -19.77 9.76
N LEU A 62 -6.31 -19.12 10.65
CA LEU A 62 -7.17 -19.79 11.62
C LEU A 62 -8.60 -20.03 11.12
N ILE A 63 -9.11 -19.18 10.24
CA ILE A 63 -10.51 -19.23 9.80
C ILE A 63 -10.61 -19.63 8.34
N ALA A 64 -10.02 -18.84 7.42
CA ALA A 64 -10.19 -19.02 6.00
C ALA A 64 -9.59 -20.33 5.49
N ASP A 65 -8.38 -20.65 5.92
CA ASP A 65 -7.68 -21.84 5.44
C ASP A 65 -8.24 -23.16 6.00
N ARG A 66 -9.10 -23.11 7.02
CA ARG A 66 -9.55 -24.32 7.70
C ARG A 66 -11.02 -24.64 7.55
N PHE A 67 -11.88 -23.64 7.62
CA PHE A 67 -13.32 -23.88 7.86
C PHE A 67 -14.20 -23.44 6.70
N PHE A 68 -13.83 -22.43 5.94
CA PHE A 68 -14.73 -21.82 4.98
C PHE A 68 -14.07 -21.59 3.62
N SER A 69 -14.84 -21.56 2.57
CA SER A 69 -14.39 -21.19 1.24
C SER A 69 -14.00 -19.72 1.20
N ALA A 70 -12.84 -19.39 0.60
CA ALA A 70 -12.27 -18.04 0.60
C ALA A 70 -13.24 -16.98 0.04
N GLN A 71 -13.99 -17.30 -1.04
CA GLN A 71 -14.95 -16.36 -1.62
C GLN A 71 -16.14 -16.07 -0.70
N LYS A 72 -16.55 -17.02 0.16
CA LYS A 72 -17.63 -16.79 1.13
C LYS A 72 -17.18 -15.90 2.26
N ILE A 73 -15.96 -16.10 2.76
CA ILE A 73 -15.36 -15.22 3.78
C ILE A 73 -15.19 -13.82 3.22
N LEU A 74 -14.67 -13.68 2.00
CA LEU A 74 -14.54 -12.38 1.32
C LEU A 74 -15.90 -11.67 1.30
N GLY A 75 -16.98 -12.38 0.94
CA GLY A 75 -18.32 -11.82 0.93
C GLY A 75 -18.79 -11.32 2.29
N VAL A 76 -18.62 -12.13 3.33
CA VAL A 76 -19.01 -11.75 4.71
C VAL A 76 -18.19 -10.57 5.22
N LEU A 77 -16.86 -10.57 5.02
CA LEU A 77 -16.00 -9.49 5.46
C LEU A 77 -16.36 -8.16 4.80
N HIS A 78 -16.66 -8.18 3.49
CA HIS A 78 -17.06 -6.96 2.78
C HIS A 78 -18.46 -6.48 3.15
N LEU A 79 -19.43 -7.36 3.40
CA LEU A 79 -20.76 -6.95 3.89
C LEU A 79 -20.68 -6.32 5.29
N ALA A 80 -19.91 -6.93 6.20
CA ALA A 80 -19.65 -6.35 7.51
C ALA A 80 -18.87 -5.03 7.40
N GLY A 81 -17.86 -4.99 6.52
CA GLY A 81 -17.09 -3.79 6.22
C GLY A 81 -17.94 -2.66 5.66
N ALA A 82 -18.91 -2.96 4.79
CA ALA A 82 -19.85 -1.97 4.26
C ALA A 82 -20.67 -1.31 5.37
N ALA A 83 -21.17 -2.10 6.33
CA ALA A 83 -21.89 -1.57 7.49
C ALA A 83 -20.98 -0.66 8.34
N LEU A 84 -19.73 -1.07 8.60
CA LEU A 84 -18.77 -0.28 9.37
C LEU A 84 -18.38 1.03 8.67
N LEU A 85 -18.16 1.01 7.35
CA LEU A 85 -17.90 2.22 6.57
C LEU A 85 -19.10 3.18 6.57
N TRP A 86 -20.32 2.65 6.49
CA TRP A 86 -21.53 3.44 6.58
C TRP A 86 -21.67 4.11 7.97
N LEU A 87 -21.36 3.38 9.04
CA LEU A 87 -21.37 3.92 10.40
C LEU A 87 -20.25 4.98 10.58
N ALA A 88 -19.06 4.72 10.04
CA ALA A 88 -17.95 5.69 10.03
C ALA A 88 -18.33 6.99 9.30
N ALA A 89 -19.03 6.89 8.16
CA ALA A 89 -19.50 8.03 7.38
C ALA A 89 -20.48 8.94 8.16
N ASN A 90 -21.15 8.41 9.16
CA ASN A 90 -22.15 9.11 9.97
C ASN A 90 -21.66 9.42 11.40
N ALA A 91 -20.37 9.18 11.69
CA ALA A 91 -19.78 9.48 12.98
C ALA A 91 -19.68 11.00 13.20
N ALA A 92 -20.16 11.46 14.35
CA ALA A 92 -20.18 12.89 14.67
C ALA A 92 -18.84 13.46 15.18
N ASN A 93 -17.93 12.58 15.62
CA ASN A 93 -16.63 12.94 16.17
C ASN A 93 -15.65 11.77 16.06
N PHE A 94 -14.37 12.02 16.36
CA PHE A 94 -13.32 11.02 16.29
C PHE A 94 -13.56 9.81 17.20
N SER A 95 -14.04 10.00 18.41
CA SER A 95 -14.28 8.91 19.36
C SER A 95 -15.34 7.93 18.88
N ALA A 96 -16.34 8.41 18.12
CA ALA A 96 -17.32 7.57 17.47
C ALA A 96 -16.79 6.95 16.18
N PHE A 97 -15.96 7.68 15.41
CA PHE A 97 -15.36 7.22 14.15
C PHE A 97 -14.34 6.11 14.35
N TYR A 98 -13.43 6.27 15.31
CA TYR A 98 -12.26 5.42 15.49
C TYR A 98 -12.58 3.92 15.65
N PRO A 99 -13.50 3.48 16.50
CA PRO A 99 -13.83 2.06 16.63
C PRO A 99 -14.39 1.46 15.33
N TYR A 100 -15.11 2.24 14.52
CA TYR A 100 -15.63 1.75 13.25
C TYR A 100 -14.51 1.53 12.24
N ILE A 101 -13.58 2.49 12.10
CA ILE A 101 -12.48 2.37 11.15
C ILE A 101 -11.46 1.30 11.59
N LEU A 102 -11.21 1.16 12.89
CA LEU A 102 -10.37 0.09 13.43
C LEU A 102 -10.97 -1.29 13.13
N SER A 103 -12.25 -1.48 13.45
CA SER A 103 -12.94 -2.74 13.16
C SER A 103 -12.98 -3.02 11.66
N TYR A 104 -13.22 -2.00 10.84
CA TYR A 104 -13.18 -2.11 9.38
C TYR A 104 -11.80 -2.57 8.89
N MET A 105 -10.71 -1.96 9.35
CA MET A 105 -9.36 -2.34 8.91
C MET A 105 -8.95 -3.75 9.34
N ILE A 106 -9.40 -4.21 10.51
CA ILE A 106 -9.23 -5.60 10.94
C ILE A 106 -9.94 -6.58 9.98
N LEU A 107 -11.12 -6.21 9.46
CA LEU A 107 -11.86 -7.04 8.51
C LEU A 107 -11.33 -6.90 7.08
N TYR A 108 -10.84 -5.71 6.69
CA TYR A 108 -10.42 -5.40 5.32
C TYR A 108 -9.02 -5.95 5.00
N MET A 109 -8.04 -5.84 5.90
CA MET A 109 -6.67 -6.29 5.60
C MET A 109 -6.57 -7.76 5.20
N PRO A 110 -7.33 -8.71 5.81
CA PRO A 110 -7.37 -10.09 5.34
C PRO A 110 -7.90 -10.26 3.92
N THR A 111 -8.79 -9.38 3.45
CA THR A 111 -9.39 -9.50 2.11
C THR A 111 -8.36 -9.37 0.99
N LEU A 112 -7.30 -8.59 1.19
CA LEU A 112 -6.19 -8.46 0.25
C LEU A 112 -5.49 -9.80 -0.04
N ALA A 113 -5.30 -10.63 0.98
CA ALA A 113 -4.76 -11.97 0.80
C ALA A 113 -5.79 -12.92 0.18
N LEU A 114 -7.08 -12.78 0.54
CA LEU A 114 -8.16 -13.61 -0.02
C LEU A 114 -8.34 -13.41 -1.52
N VAL A 115 -8.38 -12.16 -2.01
CA VAL A 115 -8.53 -11.89 -3.45
C VAL A 115 -7.37 -12.43 -4.27
N ASN A 116 -6.14 -12.37 -3.72
CA ASN A 116 -4.97 -12.98 -4.35
C ASN A 116 -5.10 -14.52 -4.36
N SER A 117 -5.45 -15.14 -3.23
CA SER A 117 -5.62 -16.58 -3.11
C SER A 117 -6.73 -17.11 -4.05
N ILE A 118 -7.89 -16.44 -4.10
CA ILE A 118 -8.98 -16.78 -5.02
C ILE A 118 -8.48 -16.70 -6.47
N SER A 119 -7.72 -15.64 -6.82
CA SER A 119 -7.20 -15.45 -8.16
C SER A 119 -6.22 -16.55 -8.56
N PHE A 120 -5.21 -16.82 -7.72
CA PHE A 120 -4.19 -17.83 -8.01
C PHE A 120 -4.76 -19.24 -8.22
N ARG A 121 -5.80 -19.60 -7.46
CA ARG A 121 -6.43 -20.92 -7.59
C ARG A 121 -7.19 -21.16 -8.89
N GLN A 122 -7.55 -20.10 -9.60
CA GLN A 122 -8.26 -20.16 -10.87
C GLN A 122 -7.32 -20.06 -12.09
N MET A 123 -6.03 -19.79 -11.86
CA MET A 123 -5.02 -19.61 -12.90
C MET A 123 -4.28 -20.91 -13.21
N GLN A 124 -4.06 -21.17 -14.49
CA GLN A 124 -3.20 -22.25 -14.95
C GLN A 124 -1.72 -21.82 -14.99
N ASN A 125 -1.48 -20.55 -15.34
CA ASN A 125 -0.15 -19.94 -15.34
C ASN A 125 -0.20 -18.59 -14.59
N PRO A 126 -0.02 -18.60 -13.24
CA PRO A 126 -0.08 -17.39 -12.43
C PRO A 126 0.89 -16.29 -12.89
N GLN A 127 2.10 -16.65 -13.36
CA GLN A 127 3.12 -15.70 -13.79
C GLN A 127 2.66 -14.84 -14.99
N LYS A 128 1.88 -15.43 -15.91
CA LYS A 128 1.37 -14.72 -17.10
C LYS A 128 -0.01 -14.10 -16.89
N GLU A 129 -0.84 -14.70 -16.06
CA GLU A 129 -2.26 -14.32 -15.93
C GLU A 129 -2.52 -13.32 -14.80
N PHE A 130 -1.74 -13.38 -13.70
CA PHE A 130 -2.03 -12.58 -12.50
C PHE A 130 -1.85 -11.08 -12.73
N ALA A 131 -0.78 -10.66 -13.41
CA ALA A 131 -0.52 -9.25 -13.68
C ALA A 131 -1.68 -8.55 -14.38
N THR A 132 -2.31 -9.22 -15.36
CA THR A 132 -3.45 -8.67 -16.13
C THR A 132 -4.73 -8.52 -15.31
N ILE A 133 -4.87 -9.25 -14.22
CA ILE A 133 -5.98 -9.11 -13.26
C ILE A 133 -5.62 -8.07 -12.20
N ARG A 134 -4.38 -8.11 -11.68
CA ARG A 134 -3.92 -7.24 -10.61
C ARG A 134 -3.92 -5.76 -11.01
N VAL A 135 -3.61 -5.45 -12.29
CA VAL A 135 -3.64 -4.07 -12.82
C VAL A 135 -5.03 -3.42 -12.71
N LEU A 136 -6.11 -4.23 -12.77
CA LEU A 136 -7.48 -3.72 -12.57
C LEU A 136 -7.68 -3.16 -11.16
N GLY A 137 -6.93 -3.66 -10.16
CA GLY A 137 -6.92 -3.07 -8.83
C GLY A 137 -6.37 -1.64 -8.84
N THR A 138 -5.23 -1.41 -9.49
CA THR A 138 -4.67 -0.06 -9.63
C THR A 138 -5.64 0.87 -10.38
N LEU A 139 -6.30 0.38 -11.42
CA LEU A 139 -7.35 1.14 -12.11
C LEU A 139 -8.53 1.47 -11.19
N GLY A 140 -8.94 0.54 -10.32
CA GLY A 140 -9.98 0.79 -9.32
C GLY A 140 -9.61 1.94 -8.38
N TRP A 141 -8.39 1.93 -7.87
CA TRP A 141 -7.87 3.02 -7.03
C TRP A 141 -7.85 4.37 -7.76
N ILE A 142 -7.32 4.40 -9.00
CA ILE A 142 -7.27 5.61 -9.83
C ILE A 142 -8.67 6.17 -10.07
N ILE A 143 -9.62 5.31 -10.48
CA ILE A 143 -10.99 5.72 -10.76
C ILE A 143 -11.68 6.25 -9.50
N ALA A 144 -11.41 5.68 -8.33
CA ALA A 144 -11.92 6.21 -7.06
C ALA A 144 -11.43 7.63 -6.80
N GLY A 145 -10.12 7.89 -6.92
CA GLY A 145 -9.52 9.22 -6.75
C GLY A 145 -10.05 10.24 -7.76
N LEU A 146 -10.15 9.86 -9.04
CA LEU A 146 -10.72 10.71 -10.10
C LEU A 146 -12.19 11.02 -9.85
N THR A 147 -12.98 10.07 -9.34
CA THR A 147 -14.38 10.26 -8.99
C THR A 147 -14.54 11.30 -7.88
N ILE A 148 -13.72 11.24 -6.83
CA ILE A 148 -13.73 12.22 -5.73
C ILE A 148 -13.43 13.62 -6.27
N GLY A 149 -12.39 13.74 -7.12
CA GLY A 149 -12.01 15.01 -7.72
C GLY A 149 -13.08 15.56 -8.68
N TRP A 150 -13.64 14.72 -9.55
CA TRP A 150 -14.68 15.10 -10.51
C TRP A 150 -15.97 15.56 -9.82
N LEU A 151 -16.36 14.89 -8.74
CA LEU A 151 -17.54 15.27 -7.94
C LEU A 151 -17.27 16.42 -6.96
N ASN A 152 -16.05 16.92 -6.95
CA ASN A 152 -15.62 18.08 -6.15
C ASN A 152 -15.91 17.95 -4.64
N TRP A 153 -15.80 16.74 -4.09
CA TRP A 153 -16.14 16.47 -2.69
C TRP A 153 -15.16 17.07 -1.69
N GLU A 154 -13.91 17.29 -2.10
CA GLU A 154 -12.90 17.94 -1.26
C GLU A 154 -13.21 19.42 -1.03
N GLN A 155 -13.50 20.18 -2.11
CA GLN A 155 -13.76 21.60 -2.05
C GLN A 155 -15.17 21.92 -1.49
N SER A 156 -16.14 21.03 -1.76
CA SER A 156 -17.49 21.17 -1.20
C SER A 156 -17.63 20.74 0.26
N GLY A 157 -16.54 20.20 0.88
CA GLY A 157 -16.57 19.72 2.25
C GLY A 157 -17.36 18.42 2.46
N ASN A 158 -17.72 17.71 1.38
CA ASN A 158 -18.58 16.53 1.43
C ASN A 158 -17.79 15.19 1.50
N LEU A 159 -16.64 15.18 2.17
CA LEU A 159 -15.79 14.01 2.23
C LEU A 159 -16.40 12.79 2.95
N GLY A 160 -17.45 12.96 3.74
CA GLY A 160 -18.25 11.84 4.26
C GLY A 160 -18.84 10.95 3.15
N LEU A 161 -19.05 11.49 1.94
CA LEU A 161 -19.53 10.74 0.78
C LEU A 161 -18.50 9.70 0.28
N THR A 162 -17.22 9.90 0.52
CA THR A 162 -16.16 8.95 0.17
C THR A 162 -16.35 7.61 0.91
N PHE A 163 -16.69 7.67 2.20
CA PHE A 163 -17.01 6.48 2.99
C PHE A 163 -18.32 5.82 2.54
N ARG A 164 -19.34 6.60 2.16
CA ARG A 164 -20.60 6.05 1.62
C ARG A 164 -20.38 5.38 0.29
N MET A 165 -19.57 5.96 -0.61
CA MET A 165 -19.17 5.35 -1.87
C MET A 165 -18.42 4.03 -1.64
N ALA A 166 -17.46 4.03 -0.72
CA ALA A 166 -16.73 2.82 -0.33
C ALA A 166 -17.66 1.77 0.28
N ALA A 167 -18.61 2.16 1.11
CA ALA A 167 -19.60 1.27 1.69
C ALA A 167 -20.48 0.60 0.61
N GLY A 168 -20.96 1.38 -0.36
CA GLY A 168 -21.74 0.86 -1.49
C GLY A 168 -20.92 -0.11 -2.35
N ALA A 169 -19.68 0.22 -2.68
CA ALA A 169 -18.78 -0.67 -3.42
C ALA A 169 -18.43 -1.94 -2.62
N SER A 170 -18.24 -1.82 -1.30
CA SER A 170 -17.98 -2.96 -0.42
C SER A 170 -19.22 -3.90 -0.32
N ALA A 171 -20.41 -3.33 -0.23
CA ALA A 171 -21.64 -4.13 -0.27
C ALA A 171 -21.79 -4.86 -1.61
N LEU A 172 -21.49 -4.18 -2.73
CA LEU A 172 -21.50 -4.77 -4.06
C LEU A 172 -20.51 -5.93 -4.17
N LEU A 173 -19.25 -5.73 -3.76
CA LEU A 173 -18.23 -6.77 -3.75
C LEU A 173 -18.64 -7.91 -2.82
N GLY A 174 -19.21 -7.60 -1.66
CA GLY A 174 -19.68 -8.58 -0.70
C GLY A 174 -20.70 -9.53 -1.31
N VAL A 175 -21.76 -9.00 -1.94
CA VAL A 175 -22.77 -9.81 -2.65
C VAL A 175 -22.16 -10.55 -3.84
N PHE A 176 -21.35 -9.85 -4.65
CA PHE A 176 -20.69 -10.40 -5.83
C PHE A 176 -19.78 -11.58 -5.49
N SER A 177 -19.13 -11.56 -4.33
CA SER A 177 -18.20 -12.61 -3.88
C SER A 177 -18.85 -14.00 -3.82
N PHE A 178 -20.14 -14.09 -3.53
CA PHE A 178 -20.85 -15.36 -3.56
C PHE A 178 -21.06 -15.96 -4.96
N THR A 179 -20.82 -15.18 -6.01
CA THR A 179 -20.86 -15.64 -7.41
C THR A 179 -19.49 -16.03 -7.94
N LEU A 180 -18.42 -15.80 -7.18
CA LEU A 180 -17.05 -16.16 -7.56
C LEU A 180 -16.88 -17.69 -7.63
N PRO A 181 -15.86 -18.17 -8.38
CA PRO A 181 -15.58 -19.59 -8.44
C PRO A 181 -15.31 -20.18 -7.05
N PRO A 182 -15.80 -21.39 -6.77
CA PRO A 182 -15.57 -22.04 -5.48
C PRO A 182 -14.08 -22.18 -5.17
N THR A 183 -13.68 -21.72 -4.00
CA THR A 183 -12.30 -21.76 -3.52
C THR A 183 -12.31 -22.38 -2.12
N PRO A 184 -12.45 -23.74 -2.03
CA PRO A 184 -12.57 -24.44 -0.76
C PRO A 184 -11.28 -24.33 0.07
N PRO A 185 -11.34 -24.49 1.40
CA PRO A 185 -10.16 -24.47 2.24
C PRO A 185 -9.17 -25.58 1.88
N ILE A 186 -7.85 -25.29 2.01
CA ILE A 186 -6.82 -26.32 1.93
C ILE A 186 -6.73 -26.96 3.32
N LYS A 187 -7.08 -28.23 3.42
CA LYS A 187 -6.85 -28.98 4.67
C LYS A 187 -5.34 -29.06 4.90
N LYS A 188 -4.79 -28.18 5.70
CA LYS A 188 -3.45 -28.34 6.27
C LYS A 188 -3.56 -29.26 7.50
N GLU A 189 -2.81 -30.34 7.50
CA GLU A 189 -2.62 -31.16 8.71
C GLU A 189 -1.75 -30.39 9.69
N GLY A 190 -2.23 -30.22 10.92
CA GLY A 190 -1.51 -29.54 12.00
C GLY A 190 -2.07 -28.15 12.39
N LYS A 191 -1.66 -27.69 13.56
CA LYS A 191 -1.97 -26.33 14.06
C LYS A 191 -0.83 -25.39 13.65
N SER A 192 -1.13 -24.37 12.86
CA SER A 192 -0.15 -23.30 12.60
C SER A 192 0.19 -22.60 13.94
N THR A 193 1.46 -22.41 14.21
CA THR A 193 1.92 -21.62 15.34
C THR A 193 1.79 -20.13 15.06
N VAL A 194 1.76 -19.31 16.11
CA VAL A 194 1.77 -17.85 15.99
C VAL A 194 3.01 -17.39 15.19
N GLY A 195 4.15 -18.02 15.41
CA GLY A 195 5.39 -17.73 14.70
C GLY A 195 5.30 -17.98 13.20
N GLU A 196 4.71 -19.12 12.80
CA GLU A 196 4.45 -19.44 11.38
C GLU A 196 3.51 -18.41 10.71
N LEU A 197 2.44 -18.02 11.41
CA LEU A 197 1.47 -17.05 10.89
C LEU A 197 2.07 -15.65 10.69
N LEU A 198 3.01 -15.25 11.53
CA LEU A 198 3.73 -13.98 11.43
C LEU A 198 5.00 -14.07 10.56
N GLY A 199 5.29 -15.23 9.99
CA GLY A 199 6.49 -15.43 9.19
C GLY A 199 7.80 -15.39 10.00
N LEU A 200 7.74 -15.59 11.34
CA LEU A 200 8.93 -15.49 12.20
C LEU A 200 9.98 -16.59 11.92
N GLU A 201 9.62 -17.63 11.18
CA GLU A 201 10.58 -18.62 10.67
C GLU A 201 11.66 -17.97 9.80
N ALA A 202 11.30 -16.86 9.11
CA ALA A 202 12.24 -16.10 8.29
C ALA A 202 13.19 -15.21 9.09
N ILE A 203 13.09 -15.17 10.43
CA ILE A 203 14.00 -14.38 11.29
C ILE A 203 15.48 -14.78 11.10
N GLY A 204 15.71 -16.03 10.68
CA GLY A 204 17.02 -16.52 10.29
C GLY A 204 17.71 -15.71 9.18
N LEU A 205 16.96 -15.05 8.30
CA LEU A 205 17.49 -14.18 7.25
C LEU A 205 18.24 -12.97 7.83
N LEU A 206 17.89 -12.51 9.04
CA LEU A 206 18.58 -11.41 9.73
C LEU A 206 20.03 -11.73 10.10
N LYS A 207 20.44 -13.01 10.09
CA LYS A 207 21.86 -13.41 10.24
C LYS A 207 22.71 -12.93 9.03
N ASN A 208 22.09 -12.73 7.86
CA ASN A 208 22.75 -12.09 6.75
C ASN A 208 22.81 -10.57 7.01
N ARG A 209 24.03 -10.04 7.14
CA ARG A 209 24.26 -8.63 7.47
C ARG A 209 23.60 -7.67 6.46
N SER A 210 23.66 -7.97 5.18
CA SER A 210 23.06 -7.13 4.15
C SER A 210 21.53 -7.14 4.23
N TYR A 211 20.95 -8.32 4.49
CA TYR A 211 19.50 -8.42 4.70
C TYR A 211 19.06 -7.69 5.97
N LEU A 212 19.81 -7.77 7.06
CA LEU A 212 19.53 -7.02 8.28
C LEU A 212 19.51 -5.51 8.02
N ILE A 213 20.48 -4.99 7.26
CA ILE A 213 20.55 -3.56 6.91
C ILE A 213 19.35 -3.17 6.05
N PHE A 214 19.00 -3.98 5.06
CA PHE A 214 17.81 -3.78 4.24
C PHE A 214 16.54 -3.80 5.08
N PHE A 215 16.40 -4.78 5.97
CA PHE A 215 15.25 -4.92 6.86
C PHE A 215 15.05 -3.69 7.76
N LEU A 216 16.11 -3.23 8.41
CA LEU A 216 16.08 -2.04 9.26
C LEU A 216 15.79 -0.76 8.44
N ALA A 217 16.39 -0.64 7.26
CA ALA A 217 16.08 0.45 6.33
C ALA A 217 14.61 0.42 5.89
N SER A 218 14.04 -0.78 5.70
CA SER A 218 12.63 -0.94 5.31
C SER A 218 11.67 -0.51 6.42
N VAL A 219 11.98 -0.81 7.68
CA VAL A 219 11.23 -0.29 8.82
C VAL A 219 11.35 1.22 8.91
N ALA A 220 12.57 1.76 8.78
CA ALA A 220 12.83 3.18 8.95
C ALA A 220 12.20 4.04 7.83
N ILE A 221 12.20 3.57 6.57
CA ILE A 221 11.61 4.31 5.44
C ILE A 221 10.08 4.36 5.51
N CYS A 222 9.45 3.46 6.26
CA CYS A 222 8.01 3.52 6.51
C CYS A 222 7.60 4.72 7.38
N VAL A 223 8.55 5.30 8.14
CA VAL A 223 8.27 6.55 8.88
C VAL A 223 7.99 7.70 7.91
N PRO A 224 8.87 8.07 6.95
CA PRO A 224 8.51 9.03 5.90
C PRO A 224 7.27 8.63 5.10
N LEU A 225 7.07 7.34 4.79
CA LEU A 225 5.90 6.85 4.06
C LEU A 225 4.58 7.20 4.79
N SER A 226 4.57 7.15 6.11
CA SER A 226 3.39 7.50 6.91
C SER A 226 3.00 8.97 6.79
N PHE A 227 3.96 9.88 6.68
CA PHE A 227 3.68 11.29 6.37
C PHE A 227 2.97 11.43 5.01
N TYR A 228 3.42 10.65 4.02
CA TYR A 228 2.80 10.68 2.70
C TYR A 228 1.34 10.25 2.75
N TYR A 229 1.05 9.09 3.33
CA TYR A 229 -0.32 8.59 3.38
C TYR A 229 -1.23 9.45 4.26
N GLY A 230 -0.75 9.89 5.42
CA GLY A 230 -1.57 10.63 6.37
C GLY A 230 -1.81 12.09 5.97
N PHE A 231 -0.80 12.73 5.40
CA PHE A 231 -0.79 14.19 5.35
C PHE A 231 -0.57 14.80 3.96
N THR A 232 -0.32 14.02 2.90
CA THR A 232 -0.18 14.61 1.55
C THR A 232 -1.49 15.24 1.08
N ASN A 233 -2.62 14.56 1.23
CA ASN A 233 -3.89 15.11 0.79
C ASN A 233 -4.31 16.36 1.59
N PRO A 234 -4.23 16.40 2.94
CA PRO A 234 -4.43 17.64 3.70
C PRO A 234 -3.52 18.77 3.25
N PHE A 235 -2.22 18.49 3.08
CA PHE A 235 -1.24 19.48 2.60
C PHE A 235 -1.61 20.07 1.24
N LEU A 236 -1.91 19.21 0.26
CA LEU A 236 -2.26 19.67 -1.09
C LEU A 236 -3.53 20.53 -1.09
N ASN A 237 -4.53 20.16 -0.29
CA ASN A 237 -5.74 20.97 -0.11
C ASN A 237 -5.44 22.32 0.57
N GLU A 238 -4.56 22.33 1.58
CA GLU A 238 -4.17 23.56 2.29
C GLU A 238 -3.28 24.46 1.40
N ALA A 239 -2.45 23.86 0.52
CA ALA A 239 -1.70 24.55 -0.52
C ALA A 239 -2.56 25.11 -1.66
N GLY A 240 -3.88 24.89 -1.64
CA GLY A 240 -4.83 25.40 -2.64
C GLY A 240 -4.97 24.55 -3.90
N MET A 241 -4.46 23.31 -3.88
CA MET A 241 -4.60 22.41 -5.03
C MET A 241 -6.06 21.98 -5.23
N GLN A 242 -6.58 22.22 -6.42
CA GLN A 242 -7.91 21.74 -6.79
C GLN A 242 -7.87 20.23 -7.09
N SER A 243 -8.90 19.49 -6.62
CA SER A 243 -9.00 18.04 -6.91
C SER A 243 -7.75 17.26 -6.46
N ALA A 244 -7.26 17.50 -5.25
CA ALA A 244 -6.01 16.91 -4.74
C ALA A 244 -6.03 15.37 -4.83
N ALA A 245 -7.14 14.71 -4.50
CA ALA A 245 -7.29 13.25 -4.63
C ALA A 245 -7.19 12.78 -6.08
N GLY A 246 -7.80 13.51 -7.02
CA GLY A 246 -7.69 13.23 -8.45
C GLY A 246 -6.25 13.38 -8.95
N VAL A 247 -5.56 14.46 -8.55
CA VAL A 247 -4.16 14.71 -8.93
C VAL A 247 -3.22 13.65 -8.30
N GLN A 248 -3.47 13.22 -7.07
CA GLN A 248 -2.69 12.14 -6.43
C GLN A 248 -2.78 10.80 -7.20
N SER A 249 -3.82 10.58 -8.02
CA SER A 249 -3.91 9.40 -8.89
C SER A 249 -2.78 9.33 -9.93
N LEU A 250 -2.11 10.45 -10.26
CA LEU A 250 -0.91 10.44 -11.10
C LEU A 250 0.24 9.63 -10.47
N GLY A 251 0.26 9.54 -9.15
CA GLY A 251 1.22 8.69 -8.45
C GLY A 251 1.02 7.21 -8.76
N GLN A 252 -0.23 6.73 -8.83
CA GLN A 252 -0.57 5.36 -9.18
C GLN A 252 -0.33 5.08 -10.68
N VAL A 253 -0.56 6.07 -11.55
CA VAL A 253 -0.19 5.95 -12.98
C VAL A 253 1.32 5.78 -13.11
N SER A 254 2.09 6.57 -12.37
CA SER A 254 3.56 6.44 -12.31
C SER A 254 4.00 5.08 -11.78
N GLU A 255 3.35 4.56 -10.73
CA GLU A 255 3.63 3.23 -10.19
C GLU A 255 3.43 2.13 -11.24
N VAL A 256 2.32 2.16 -11.99
CA VAL A 256 2.12 1.19 -13.08
C VAL A 256 3.24 1.25 -14.12
N LEU A 257 3.65 2.48 -14.50
CA LEU A 257 4.71 2.66 -15.48
C LEU A 257 6.06 2.10 -14.98
N PHE A 258 6.47 2.48 -13.76
CA PHE A 258 7.75 2.02 -13.22
C PHE A 258 7.73 0.53 -12.88
N MET A 259 6.60 -0.05 -12.47
CA MET A 259 6.44 -1.49 -12.28
C MET A 259 6.71 -2.26 -13.58
N LEU A 260 6.22 -1.78 -14.72
CA LEU A 260 6.50 -2.39 -16.03
C LEU A 260 7.97 -2.27 -16.42
N LEU A 261 8.67 -1.23 -15.95
CA LEU A 261 10.08 -0.98 -16.23
C LEU A 261 11.03 -1.65 -15.23
N ILE A 262 10.54 -2.21 -14.12
CA ILE A 262 11.37 -2.89 -13.11
C ILE A 262 12.34 -3.88 -13.71
N PRO A 263 11.95 -4.82 -14.62
CA PRO A 263 12.87 -5.80 -15.13
C PRO A 263 14.08 -5.18 -15.84
N VAL A 264 13.86 -4.12 -16.62
CA VAL A 264 14.92 -3.39 -17.34
C VAL A 264 15.90 -2.72 -16.37
N PHE A 265 15.36 -2.06 -15.34
CA PHE A 265 16.19 -1.39 -14.35
C PHE A 265 16.89 -2.39 -13.42
N PHE A 266 16.24 -3.47 -13.05
CA PHE A 266 16.80 -4.48 -12.17
C PHE A 266 18.04 -5.14 -12.79
N ILE A 267 18.00 -5.50 -14.08
CA ILE A 267 19.14 -6.06 -14.83
C ILE A 267 20.30 -5.06 -14.90
N ARG A 268 20.01 -3.78 -15.15
CA ARG A 268 21.05 -2.75 -15.34
C ARG A 268 21.65 -2.21 -14.05
N LEU A 269 20.84 -2.09 -13.00
CA LEU A 269 21.22 -1.39 -11.77
C LEU A 269 21.51 -2.35 -10.61
N GLY A 270 20.84 -3.50 -10.60
CA GLY A 270 20.89 -4.45 -9.49
C GLY A 270 20.20 -3.92 -8.22
N VAL A 271 20.10 -4.79 -7.21
CA VAL A 271 19.33 -4.54 -5.98
C VAL A 271 19.80 -3.28 -5.24
N LYS A 272 21.10 -3.14 -4.99
CA LYS A 272 21.63 -2.02 -4.19
C LYS A 272 21.29 -0.66 -4.78
N LYS A 273 21.51 -0.49 -6.09
CA LYS A 273 21.28 0.81 -6.75
C LYS A 273 19.79 1.12 -6.83
N MET A 274 18.94 0.12 -7.11
CA MET A 274 17.49 0.33 -7.15
C MET A 274 16.95 0.75 -5.79
N LEU A 275 17.30 0.04 -4.72
CA LEU A 275 16.91 0.42 -3.35
C LEU A 275 17.38 1.84 -3.00
N ALA A 276 18.64 2.18 -3.33
CA ALA A 276 19.19 3.50 -3.08
C ALA A 276 18.47 4.61 -3.86
N ILE A 277 18.14 4.38 -5.14
CA ILE A 277 17.38 5.33 -5.97
C ILE A 277 15.97 5.52 -5.39
N GLY A 278 15.31 4.45 -4.96
CA GLY A 278 14.01 4.54 -4.28
C GLY A 278 14.07 5.40 -3.02
N MET A 279 15.09 5.19 -2.16
CA MET A 279 15.28 6.02 -0.95
C MET A 279 15.63 7.48 -1.29
N ALA A 280 16.47 7.72 -2.31
CA ALA A 280 16.80 9.06 -2.78
C ALA A 280 15.55 9.78 -3.33
N ALA A 281 14.72 9.07 -4.08
CA ALA A 281 13.44 9.58 -4.58
C ALA A 281 12.51 10.00 -3.43
N TRP A 282 12.46 9.23 -2.32
CA TRP A 282 11.74 9.63 -1.11
C TRP A 282 12.22 10.97 -0.55
N ALA A 283 13.54 11.15 -0.39
CA ALA A 283 14.10 12.38 0.13
C ALA A 283 13.80 13.57 -0.80
N ILE A 284 14.02 13.42 -2.11
CA ILE A 284 13.76 14.47 -3.12
C ILE A 284 12.28 14.83 -3.18
N ARG A 285 11.39 13.84 -3.12
CA ARG A 285 9.94 14.02 -3.11
C ARG A 285 9.50 14.95 -1.98
N TYR A 286 10.00 14.72 -0.77
CA TYR A 286 9.64 15.55 0.37
C TYR A 286 10.26 16.94 0.31
N LEU A 287 11.43 17.10 -0.32
CA LEU A 287 11.97 18.43 -0.65
C LEU A 287 11.05 19.15 -1.64
N PHE A 288 10.52 18.47 -2.65
CA PHE A 288 9.54 19.07 -3.55
C PHE A 288 8.25 19.49 -2.81
N PHE A 289 7.80 18.72 -1.85
CA PHE A 289 6.64 19.12 -1.04
C PHE A 289 6.98 20.27 -0.07
N ALA A 290 8.20 20.31 0.48
CA ALA A 290 8.63 21.37 1.38
C ALA A 290 8.75 22.74 0.69
N TYR A 291 9.10 22.76 -0.59
CA TYR A 291 9.34 23.99 -1.35
C TYR A 291 8.30 24.24 -2.44
N GLY A 292 7.41 23.31 -2.70
CA GLY A 292 6.29 23.45 -3.61
C GLY A 292 5.15 24.27 -3.01
N ASP A 293 4.46 25.02 -3.85
CA ASP A 293 3.26 25.78 -3.48
C ASP A 293 2.16 25.63 -4.54
N GLY A 294 0.95 26.11 -4.23
CA GLY A 294 -0.19 26.06 -5.14
C GLY A 294 -0.12 27.05 -6.32
N HIS A 295 0.94 27.82 -6.46
CA HIS A 295 1.08 28.91 -7.43
C HIS A 295 2.33 28.79 -8.28
N SER A 296 3.44 29.40 -7.83
CA SER A 296 4.68 29.54 -8.61
C SER A 296 5.48 28.22 -8.69
N ALA A 297 5.43 27.40 -7.66
CA ALA A 297 6.10 26.13 -7.56
C ALA A 297 5.16 24.92 -7.64
N TYR A 298 3.99 25.06 -8.28
CA TYR A 298 3.02 23.99 -8.46
C TYR A 298 3.60 22.75 -9.12
N TRP A 299 4.54 22.92 -10.05
CA TRP A 299 5.23 21.81 -10.70
C TRP A 299 5.98 20.90 -9.72
N MET A 300 6.49 21.45 -8.58
CA MET A 300 7.15 20.65 -7.54
C MET A 300 6.16 19.69 -6.87
N LEU A 301 4.93 20.15 -6.62
CA LEU A 301 3.88 19.30 -6.06
C LEU A 301 3.56 18.14 -7.00
N ILE A 302 3.40 18.43 -8.30
CA ILE A 302 3.15 17.40 -9.33
C ILE A 302 4.35 16.44 -9.42
N ALA A 303 5.58 16.96 -9.50
CA ALA A 303 6.78 16.13 -9.54
C ALA A 303 6.89 15.21 -8.30
N GLY A 304 6.63 15.76 -7.11
CA GLY A 304 6.59 14.98 -5.87
C GLY A 304 5.55 13.87 -5.88
N ILE A 305 4.36 14.10 -6.47
CA ILE A 305 3.33 13.09 -6.63
C ILE A 305 3.77 12.02 -7.63
N VAL A 306 4.26 12.40 -8.81
CA VAL A 306 4.68 11.47 -9.87
C VAL A 306 5.88 10.63 -9.47
N MET A 307 6.74 11.10 -8.57
CA MET A 307 7.83 10.29 -8.01
C MET A 307 7.36 9.06 -7.22
N HIS A 308 6.04 8.89 -6.99
CA HIS A 308 5.50 7.76 -6.23
C HIS A 308 5.94 6.40 -6.77
N GLY A 309 5.89 6.21 -8.09
CA GLY A 309 6.30 4.95 -8.72
C GLY A 309 7.77 4.62 -8.44
N ILE A 310 8.67 5.60 -8.58
CA ILE A 310 10.10 5.38 -8.28
C ILE A 310 10.29 5.05 -6.79
N CYS A 311 9.64 5.81 -5.91
CA CYS A 311 9.75 5.57 -4.46
C CYS A 311 9.28 4.17 -4.08
N TYR A 312 8.12 3.77 -4.59
CA TYR A 312 7.47 2.53 -4.22
C TYR A 312 8.10 1.31 -4.89
N ASP A 313 8.20 1.33 -6.20
CA ASP A 313 8.62 0.17 -6.97
C ASP A 313 10.11 -0.13 -6.81
N PHE A 314 10.96 0.91 -6.83
CA PHE A 314 12.40 0.71 -6.69
C PHE A 314 12.80 0.32 -5.26
N PHE A 315 11.96 0.62 -4.27
CA PHE A 315 12.24 0.20 -2.90
C PHE A 315 11.44 -1.04 -2.50
N PHE A 316 10.12 -0.97 -2.49
CA PHE A 316 9.31 -2.06 -1.94
C PHE A 316 9.25 -3.27 -2.87
N VAL A 317 8.99 -3.09 -4.17
CA VAL A 317 8.92 -4.23 -5.09
C VAL A 317 10.30 -4.87 -5.27
N THR A 318 11.36 -4.06 -5.41
CA THR A 318 12.74 -4.59 -5.43
C THR A 318 13.10 -5.29 -4.13
N GLY A 319 12.67 -4.76 -2.99
CA GLY A 319 12.88 -5.38 -1.67
C GLY A 319 12.17 -6.72 -1.51
N GLN A 320 10.96 -6.86 -2.07
CA GLN A 320 10.24 -8.14 -2.11
C GLN A 320 10.99 -9.16 -2.98
N ILE A 321 11.46 -8.76 -4.17
CA ILE A 321 12.28 -9.61 -5.05
C ILE A 321 13.58 -10.04 -4.33
N TYR A 322 14.26 -9.10 -3.68
CA TYR A 322 15.47 -9.37 -2.91
C TYR A 322 15.23 -10.37 -1.77
N THR A 323 14.13 -10.19 -1.03
CA THR A 323 13.71 -11.09 0.05
C THR A 323 13.42 -12.49 -0.48
N ASP A 324 12.70 -12.58 -1.60
CA ASP A 324 12.33 -13.86 -2.24
C ASP A 324 13.53 -14.64 -2.72
N ASN A 325 14.52 -13.94 -3.31
CA ASN A 325 15.76 -14.53 -3.80
C ASN A 325 16.68 -15.05 -2.67
N LEU A 326 16.61 -14.44 -1.47
CA LEU A 326 17.39 -14.89 -0.31
C LEU A 326 16.70 -15.99 0.48
N ALA A 327 15.38 -16.05 0.45
CA ALA A 327 14.62 -17.10 1.09
C ALA A 327 14.71 -18.38 0.25
N GLY A 328 15.01 -19.52 0.88
CA GLY A 328 14.89 -20.81 0.20
C GLY A 328 13.45 -21.09 -0.23
N GLU A 329 13.25 -21.92 -1.26
CA GLU A 329 11.94 -22.20 -1.87
C GLU A 329 10.83 -22.50 -0.83
N GLN A 330 11.17 -23.18 0.27
CA GLN A 330 10.21 -23.52 1.33
C GLN A 330 9.85 -22.35 2.24
N SER A 331 10.66 -21.29 2.26
CA SER A 331 10.54 -20.16 3.22
C SER A 331 10.08 -18.85 2.56
N LYS A 332 9.86 -18.81 1.24
CA LYS A 332 9.48 -17.59 0.51
C LYS A 332 8.25 -16.90 1.09
N SER A 333 7.19 -17.64 1.34
CA SER A 333 5.95 -17.10 1.90
C SER A 333 6.15 -16.51 3.30
N ALA A 334 6.92 -17.21 4.16
CA ALA A 334 7.25 -16.73 5.50
C ALA A 334 8.12 -15.45 5.44
N ALA A 335 9.09 -15.39 4.52
CA ALA A 335 9.94 -14.23 4.33
C ALA A 335 9.18 -12.99 3.83
N GLN A 336 8.24 -13.16 2.91
CA GLN A 336 7.35 -12.09 2.46
C GLN A 336 6.41 -11.61 3.58
N GLY A 337 5.87 -12.53 4.37
CA GLY A 337 5.09 -12.20 5.56
C GLY A 337 5.90 -11.41 6.58
N PHE A 338 7.14 -11.82 6.81
CA PHE A 338 8.05 -11.19 7.77
C PHE A 338 8.43 -9.77 7.37
N ILE A 339 8.77 -9.52 6.09
CA ILE A 339 9.06 -8.16 5.63
C ILE A 339 7.80 -7.27 5.60
N THR A 340 6.63 -7.84 5.31
CA THR A 340 5.35 -7.14 5.37
C THR A 340 5.01 -6.75 6.81
N LEU A 341 5.23 -7.64 7.78
CA LEU A 341 5.08 -7.32 9.20
C LEU A 341 6.02 -6.20 9.63
N ALA A 342 7.27 -6.22 9.17
CA ALA A 342 8.25 -5.18 9.48
C ALA A 342 7.85 -3.82 8.92
N THR A 343 7.39 -3.77 7.67
CA THR A 343 7.04 -2.54 6.97
C THR A 343 5.64 -2.04 7.35
N TYR A 344 4.59 -2.72 6.88
CA TYR A 344 3.20 -2.30 7.11
C TYR A 344 2.72 -2.51 8.55
N GLY A 345 3.29 -3.46 9.28
CA GLY A 345 3.05 -3.62 10.71
C GLY A 345 3.84 -2.60 11.52
N VAL A 346 5.12 -2.88 11.79
CA VAL A 346 5.94 -2.12 12.76
C VAL A 346 6.32 -0.74 12.22
N GLY A 347 6.83 -0.65 11.00
CA GLY A 347 7.32 0.61 10.42
C GLY A 347 6.23 1.66 10.28
N MET A 348 5.10 1.27 9.70
CA MET A 348 3.93 2.16 9.55
C MET A 348 3.30 2.52 10.89
N LEU A 349 3.29 1.60 11.87
CA LEU A 349 2.82 1.87 13.23
C LEU A 349 3.61 3.02 13.86
N ILE A 350 4.94 2.90 13.88
CA ILE A 350 5.83 3.94 14.41
C ILE A 350 5.64 5.25 13.63
N GLY A 351 5.65 5.16 12.31
CA GLY A 351 5.53 6.32 11.45
C GLY A 351 4.22 7.07 11.60
N SER A 352 3.09 6.36 11.71
CA SER A 352 1.77 6.99 11.87
C SER A 352 1.66 7.75 13.19
N LEU A 353 2.21 7.21 14.27
CA LEU A 353 2.24 7.91 15.57
C LEU A 353 3.14 9.15 15.52
N LEU A 354 4.36 9.01 14.97
CA LEU A 354 5.30 10.12 14.90
C LEU A 354 4.83 11.22 13.96
N SER A 355 4.31 10.88 12.79
CA SER A 355 3.85 11.88 11.81
C SER A 355 2.71 12.75 12.37
N GLY A 356 1.76 12.13 13.07
CA GLY A 356 0.65 12.87 13.70
C GLY A 356 1.13 13.86 14.76
N GLN A 357 2.03 13.43 15.65
CA GLN A 357 2.61 14.31 16.69
C GLN A 357 3.43 15.45 16.09
N ILE A 358 4.20 15.19 15.03
CA ILE A 358 5.00 16.19 14.35
C ILE A 358 4.11 17.23 13.68
N VAL A 359 3.03 16.82 13.04
CA VAL A 359 2.07 17.76 12.43
C VAL A 359 1.42 18.64 13.49
N ASP A 360 0.98 18.09 14.62
CA ASP A 360 0.42 18.87 15.73
C ASP A 360 1.43 19.88 16.30
N ALA A 361 2.70 19.49 16.43
CA ALA A 361 3.75 20.35 16.94
C ALA A 361 4.09 21.55 16.00
N HIS A 362 3.72 21.48 14.74
CA HIS A 362 3.97 22.52 13.74
C HIS A 362 2.67 23.17 13.23
N LYS A 363 1.61 23.12 14.03
CA LYS A 363 0.39 23.87 13.79
C LYS A 363 0.68 25.37 14.00
N THR A 364 0.20 26.20 13.08
CA THR A 364 0.33 27.66 13.13
C THR A 364 -0.98 28.34 13.57
N THR A 365 -1.10 29.64 13.40
CA THR A 365 -2.34 30.38 13.74
C THR A 365 -3.52 29.92 12.88
N GLY A 366 -4.65 29.70 13.52
CA GLY A 366 -5.82 29.09 12.89
C GLY A 366 -5.66 27.57 12.78
N ASP A 367 -6.20 26.99 11.72
CA ASP A 367 -6.06 25.55 11.43
C ASP A 367 -5.02 25.24 10.35
N LEU A 368 -4.03 26.15 10.17
CA LEU A 368 -2.95 26.01 9.21
C LEU A 368 -1.73 25.33 9.83
N HIS A 369 -0.84 24.83 8.97
CA HIS A 369 0.36 24.11 9.36
C HIS A 369 1.62 24.68 8.68
N ASP A 370 2.77 24.62 9.36
CA ASP A 370 4.07 24.85 8.74
C ASP A 370 4.51 23.63 7.92
N TRP A 371 3.88 23.48 6.75
CA TRP A 371 4.14 22.34 5.87
C TRP A 371 5.59 22.25 5.42
N ARG A 372 6.29 23.38 5.30
CA ARG A 372 7.70 23.37 4.93
C ARG A 372 8.53 22.59 5.96
N THR A 373 8.42 22.96 7.22
CA THR A 373 9.14 22.26 8.31
C THR A 373 8.65 20.82 8.44
N ILE A 374 7.35 20.56 8.34
CA ILE A 374 6.78 19.22 8.40
C ILE A 374 7.38 18.31 7.33
N TRP A 375 7.52 18.76 6.08
CA TRP A 375 8.06 17.93 5.00
C TRP A 375 9.59 17.80 5.03
N LEU A 376 10.33 18.76 5.60
CA LEU A 376 11.78 18.65 5.77
C LEU A 376 12.17 17.52 6.74
N ILE A 377 11.31 17.19 7.70
CA ILE A 377 11.58 16.11 8.67
C ILE A 377 11.62 14.74 7.97
N PRO A 378 10.58 14.27 7.25
CA PRO A 378 10.64 12.99 6.52
C PRO A 378 11.68 13.02 5.40
N ALA A 379 11.99 14.18 4.79
CA ALA A 379 13.11 14.31 3.84
C ALA A 379 14.44 13.98 4.51
N GLY A 380 14.70 14.55 5.69
CA GLY A 380 15.89 14.29 6.50
C GLY A 380 15.99 12.83 6.95
N ILE A 381 14.89 12.23 7.39
CA ILE A 381 14.84 10.81 7.77
C ILE A 381 15.19 9.93 6.57
N ALA A 382 14.56 10.15 5.41
CA ALA A 382 14.83 9.38 4.21
C ALA A 382 16.28 9.52 3.74
N ALA A 383 16.85 10.74 3.79
CA ALA A 383 18.25 10.98 3.48
C ALA A 383 19.21 10.29 4.46
N ALA A 384 18.91 10.29 5.75
CA ALA A 384 19.69 9.58 6.76
C ALA A 384 19.65 8.05 6.54
N VAL A 385 18.46 7.49 6.28
CA VAL A 385 18.32 6.07 5.96
C VAL A 385 19.12 5.71 4.72
N LEU A 386 19.06 6.53 3.67
CA LEU A 386 19.85 6.35 2.44
C LEU A 386 21.36 6.36 2.74
N ALA A 387 21.83 7.33 3.51
CA ALA A 387 23.27 7.45 3.85
C ALA A 387 23.75 6.22 4.61
N VAL A 388 23.02 5.78 5.63
CA VAL A 388 23.33 4.57 6.41
C VAL A 388 23.30 3.32 5.51
N PHE A 389 22.29 3.21 4.65
CA PHE A 389 22.18 2.10 3.72
C PHE A 389 23.37 2.03 2.75
N LEU A 390 23.76 3.15 2.13
CA LEU A 390 24.89 3.22 1.19
C LEU A 390 26.23 2.80 1.84
N LEU A 391 26.43 3.20 3.10
CA LEU A 391 27.63 2.90 3.85
C LEU A 391 27.71 1.42 4.30
N LEU A 392 26.59 0.85 4.70
CA LEU A 392 26.58 -0.44 5.38
C LEU A 392 26.15 -1.60 4.50
N PHE A 393 25.26 -1.37 3.51
CA PHE A 393 24.76 -2.42 2.64
C PHE A 393 25.83 -2.84 1.62
N LYS A 394 26.18 -4.10 1.63
CA LYS A 394 27.08 -4.71 0.66
C LYS A 394 26.28 -5.68 -0.20
N ASP A 395 26.35 -5.49 -1.51
CA ASP A 395 25.75 -6.42 -2.45
C ASP A 395 26.57 -7.73 -2.42
N GLN A 396 26.14 -8.67 -1.62
CA GLN A 396 26.72 -10.01 -1.57
C GLN A 396 25.87 -10.88 -2.47
N ASN A 397 26.38 -11.16 -3.67
CA ASN A 397 25.78 -12.02 -4.70
C ASN A 397 24.46 -11.44 -5.27
N ALA A 398 24.57 -10.54 -6.23
CA ALA A 398 23.58 -10.57 -7.30
C ALA A 398 23.73 -11.99 -7.94
N PRO A 399 22.71 -12.85 -7.94
CA PRO A 399 22.77 -14.06 -8.76
C PRO A 399 23.01 -13.55 -10.17
N ALA A 400 24.08 -14.02 -10.81
CA ALA A 400 24.22 -13.88 -12.25
C ALA A 400 22.91 -14.42 -12.83
N VAL A 401 22.15 -13.56 -13.52
CA VAL A 401 21.00 -14.00 -14.30
C VAL A 401 21.50 -15.18 -15.12
N SER A 402 20.91 -16.36 -14.92
CA SER A 402 21.36 -17.54 -15.65
C SER A 402 21.20 -17.24 -17.14
N SER A 403 22.16 -17.66 -17.96
CA SER A 403 22.12 -17.44 -19.40
C SER A 403 20.84 -17.92 -20.08
N THR A 404 20.08 -18.78 -19.41
CA THR A 404 18.75 -19.26 -19.82
C THR A 404 17.64 -18.25 -19.59
N GLU A 405 17.74 -17.38 -18.53
CA GLU A 405 16.78 -16.30 -18.28
C GLU A 405 17.04 -15.09 -19.19
N GLU A 406 18.30 -14.83 -19.56
CA GLU A 406 18.64 -13.83 -20.58
C GLU A 406 18.07 -14.20 -21.96
N LEU A 407 18.10 -15.47 -22.33
CA LEU A 407 17.52 -15.97 -23.59
C LEU A 407 16.00 -15.83 -23.61
N THR A 408 15.29 -16.17 -22.53
CA THR A 408 13.83 -15.99 -22.41
C THR A 408 13.42 -14.52 -22.39
N PHE A 409 14.27 -13.65 -21.86
CA PHE A 409 14.01 -12.21 -21.83
C PHE A 409 14.26 -11.53 -23.18
N ALA A 410 15.34 -11.93 -23.89
CA ALA A 410 15.61 -11.49 -25.26
C ALA A 410 14.52 -11.97 -26.24
N GLU A 411 13.99 -13.17 -26.06
CA GLU A 411 12.84 -13.68 -26.81
C GLU A 411 11.53 -12.93 -26.51
N ALA A 412 11.33 -12.50 -25.25
CA ALA A 412 10.17 -11.68 -24.88
C ALA A 412 10.26 -10.26 -25.45
N GLN A 413 11.48 -9.70 -25.50
CA GLN A 413 11.73 -8.38 -26.08
C GLN A 413 11.58 -8.39 -27.60
N ALA A 414 12.06 -9.43 -28.29
CA ALA A 414 11.90 -9.60 -29.74
C ALA A 414 10.42 -9.78 -30.16
N ARG A 415 9.53 -10.22 -29.25
CA ARG A 415 8.08 -10.32 -29.49
C ARG A 415 7.30 -9.02 -29.24
N LEU A 416 7.94 -8.03 -28.64
CA LEU A 416 7.36 -6.68 -28.45
C LEU A 416 7.76 -5.71 -29.57
N GLU A 417 8.73 -6.11 -30.43
CA GLU A 417 9.20 -5.32 -31.58
C GLU A 417 8.57 -5.78 -32.92
N VAL A 418 7.67 -6.76 -32.91
CA VAL A 418 6.85 -7.21 -34.03
C VAL A 418 5.36 -6.98 -33.73
#